data_d920d9a041b8edfcdfdf49d3ec33e7f6
#
_entry.id   d920d9a041b8edfcdfdf49d3ec33e7f6
#
_cell.length_a   1.000
_cell.length_b   1.000
_cell.length_c   1.000
_cell.angle_alpha   90.00
_cell.angle_beta   90.00
_cell.angle_gamma   90.00
#
_symmetry.space_group_name_H-M   'P 1'
#
loop_
_entity.id
_entity.type
_entity.pdbx_description
1 polymer ?
#
loop_
_entity_poly.entity_id
_entity_poly.type
_entity_poly.pdbx_seq_one_letter_code
_entity_poly.pdbx_strand_id
1 'polypeptide(L)'
;MAVGSAFQAVGDISAGIEANKQATYAAKVADYNANVDIANAQQQAMNAQANIQSQRKEGGELLSRQRAGYAASGVLSDSGSAMAVQATTAARLEQNIQQYWSETQQKESQLYTAAGMEVSKGKAQAKAFHLEAAADMFKAAGSLALAFAGGAGSLGSASGGADLGAESSLTGSASYLQRVGQIVPYN
;
A
#
# COMPACT_ATOMS: atom_id res chain seq x y z
N MET A 1 -0.37 51.71 16.72
CA MET A 1 -1.00 50.38 16.56
C MET A 1 -0.28 49.44 15.61
N ALA A 2 0.98 49.65 15.27
CA ALA A 2 1.70 48.80 14.28
C ALA A 2 2.43 47.56 14.86
N VAL A 3 2.50 47.44 16.19
CA VAL A 3 3.25 46.35 16.82
C VAL A 3 2.48 45.02 16.82
N GLY A 4 1.15 45.05 16.78
CA GLY A 4 0.32 43.84 16.80
C GLY A 4 0.39 43.02 15.49
N SER A 5 0.54 43.66 14.36
CA SER A 5 0.58 42.98 13.05
C SER A 5 1.90 42.23 12.78
N ALA A 6 3.01 42.71 13.36
CA ALA A 6 4.30 42.03 13.22
C ALA A 6 4.34 40.73 14.07
N PHE A 7 3.72 40.68 15.21
CA PHE A 7 3.61 39.47 16.05
C PHE A 7 2.70 38.43 15.38
N GLN A 8 1.63 38.84 14.74
CA GLN A 8 0.74 37.93 14.00
C GLN A 8 1.45 37.28 12.80
N ALA A 9 2.22 38.06 12.04
CA ALA A 9 2.99 37.52 10.91
C ALA A 9 4.06 36.50 11.34
N VAL A 10 4.70 36.67 12.49
CA VAL A 10 5.65 35.70 13.05
C VAL A 10 4.93 34.42 13.49
N GLY A 11 3.72 34.52 14.06
CA GLY A 11 2.88 33.38 14.42
C GLY A 11 2.48 32.55 13.19
N ASP A 12 2.06 33.21 12.13
CA ASP A 12 1.63 32.56 10.88
C ASP A 12 2.78 31.86 10.15
N ILE A 13 3.99 32.42 10.18
CA ILE A 13 5.20 31.78 9.63
C ILE A 13 5.59 30.54 10.41
N SER A 14 5.51 30.60 11.76
CA SER A 14 5.81 29.43 12.60
C SER A 14 4.80 28.29 12.39
N ALA A 15 3.52 28.60 12.23
CA ALA A 15 2.46 27.64 11.92
C ALA A 15 2.70 26.96 10.55
N GLY A 16 3.10 27.73 9.53
CA GLY A 16 3.44 27.18 8.21
C GLY A 16 4.65 26.24 8.23
N ILE A 17 5.66 26.52 9.06
CA ILE A 17 6.83 25.63 9.22
C ILE A 17 6.41 24.33 9.94
N GLU A 18 5.55 24.40 10.95
CA GLU A 18 5.05 23.21 11.64
C GLU A 18 4.16 22.36 10.75
N ALA A 19 3.26 22.95 9.97
CA ALA A 19 2.42 22.26 9.01
C ALA A 19 3.28 21.49 7.97
N ASN A 20 4.36 22.10 7.47
CA ASN A 20 5.29 21.44 6.56
C ASN A 20 6.03 20.25 7.21
N LYS A 21 6.43 20.36 8.47
CA LYS A 21 7.01 19.24 9.24
C LYS A 21 6.00 18.10 9.41
N GLN A 22 4.75 18.44 9.76
CA GLN A 22 3.67 17.45 9.91
C GLN A 22 3.36 16.75 8.58
N ALA A 23 3.32 17.49 7.46
CA ALA A 23 3.17 16.92 6.13
C ALA A 23 4.26 15.88 5.79
N THR A 24 5.51 16.27 6.04
CA THR A 24 6.65 15.38 5.80
C THR A 24 6.62 14.14 6.70
N TYR A 25 6.23 14.32 7.96
CA TYR A 25 6.09 13.21 8.90
C TYR A 25 4.96 12.27 8.50
N ALA A 26 3.79 12.78 8.15
CA ALA A 26 2.64 11.99 7.70
C ALA A 26 2.99 11.15 6.45
N ALA A 27 3.69 11.73 5.49
CA ALA A 27 4.16 11.00 4.31
C ALA A 27 5.13 9.87 4.67
N LYS A 28 6.09 10.13 5.55
CA LYS A 28 7.06 9.10 6.01
C LYS A 28 6.38 7.96 6.78
N VAL A 29 5.40 8.26 7.63
CA VAL A 29 4.63 7.24 8.36
C VAL A 29 3.82 6.39 7.39
N ALA A 30 3.19 6.99 6.39
CA ALA A 30 2.45 6.27 5.37
C ALA A 30 3.37 5.36 4.53
N ASP A 31 4.54 5.83 4.13
CA ASP A 31 5.54 5.02 3.43
C ASP A 31 6.05 3.87 4.31
N TYR A 32 6.28 4.11 5.59
CA TYR A 32 6.69 3.06 6.53
C TYR A 32 5.61 1.99 6.68
N ASN A 33 4.34 2.38 6.90
CA ASN A 33 3.23 1.45 7.03
C ASN A 33 3.05 0.62 5.75
N ALA A 34 3.13 1.25 4.58
CA ALA A 34 3.07 0.56 3.30
C ALA A 34 4.19 -0.48 3.15
N ASN A 35 5.42 -0.16 3.56
CA ASN A 35 6.53 -1.11 3.54
C ASN A 35 6.31 -2.28 4.51
N VAL A 36 5.71 -2.04 5.66
CA VAL A 36 5.33 -3.11 6.61
C VAL A 36 4.26 -4.03 5.99
N ASP A 37 3.25 -3.48 5.33
CA ASP A 37 2.21 -4.27 4.66
C ASP A 37 2.79 -5.11 3.52
N ILE A 38 3.72 -4.56 2.73
CA ILE A 38 4.45 -5.28 1.68
C ILE A 38 5.29 -6.41 2.28
N ALA A 39 6.02 -6.16 3.37
CA ALA A 39 6.80 -7.19 4.05
C ALA A 39 5.91 -8.32 4.60
N ASN A 40 4.75 -7.96 5.17
CA ASN A 40 3.77 -8.94 5.64
C ASN A 40 3.19 -9.77 4.49
N ALA A 41 2.92 -9.16 3.32
CA ALA A 41 2.47 -9.87 2.13
C ALA A 41 3.51 -10.90 1.67
N GLN A 42 4.78 -10.50 1.59
CA GLN A 42 5.89 -11.39 1.22
C GLN A 42 6.05 -12.54 2.22
N GLN A 43 5.96 -12.25 3.52
CA GLN A 43 6.04 -13.28 4.56
C GLN A 43 4.88 -14.29 4.44
N GLN A 44 3.67 -13.82 4.16
CA GLN A 44 2.52 -14.69 3.93
C GLN A 44 2.71 -15.57 2.70
N ALA A 45 3.24 -15.05 1.59
CA ALA A 45 3.55 -15.81 0.40
C ALA A 45 4.59 -16.92 0.66
N MET A 46 5.66 -16.60 1.39
CA MET A 46 6.68 -17.60 1.78
C MET A 46 6.09 -18.68 2.69
N ASN A 47 5.28 -18.32 3.67
CA ASN A 47 4.62 -19.27 4.56
C ASN A 47 3.63 -20.17 3.80
N ALA A 48 2.91 -19.60 2.83
CA ALA A 48 2.01 -20.38 1.98
C ALA A 48 2.78 -21.39 1.13
N GLN A 49 3.90 -21.00 0.56
CA GLN A 49 4.76 -21.92 -0.20
C GLN A 49 5.27 -23.07 0.66
N ALA A 50 5.73 -22.79 1.87
CA ALA A 50 6.17 -23.82 2.81
C ALA A 50 5.03 -24.77 3.18
N ASN A 51 3.84 -24.25 3.45
CA ASN A 51 2.64 -25.05 3.75
C ASN A 51 2.23 -25.95 2.56
N ILE A 52 2.26 -25.43 1.34
CA ILE A 52 1.97 -26.20 0.11
C ILE A 52 2.96 -27.36 -0.05
N GLN A 53 4.23 -27.11 0.17
CA GLN A 53 5.25 -28.17 0.13
C GLN A 53 5.00 -29.24 1.21
N SER A 54 4.64 -28.84 2.43
CA SER A 54 4.28 -29.78 3.50
C SER A 54 3.06 -30.62 3.11
N GLN A 55 1.99 -30.00 2.61
CA GLN A 55 0.78 -30.69 2.17
C GLN A 55 1.06 -31.67 1.03
N ARG A 56 1.90 -31.31 0.07
CA ARG A 56 2.31 -32.22 -1.01
C ARG A 56 3.09 -33.43 -0.49
N LYS A 57 3.99 -33.21 0.47
CA LYS A 57 4.74 -34.28 1.12
C LYS A 57 3.80 -35.22 1.88
N GLU A 58 2.95 -34.68 2.74
CA GLU A 58 1.97 -35.44 3.50
C GLU A 58 1.00 -36.21 2.60
N GLY A 59 0.55 -35.60 1.51
CA GLY A 59 -0.27 -36.24 0.50
C GLY A 59 0.45 -37.38 -0.20
N GLY A 60 1.73 -37.22 -0.54
CA GLY A 60 2.56 -38.28 -1.09
C GLY A 60 2.73 -39.46 -0.14
N GLU A 61 2.94 -39.17 1.16
CA GLU A 61 3.01 -40.20 2.20
C GLU A 61 1.67 -40.94 2.36
N LEU A 62 0.54 -40.24 2.33
CA LEU A 62 -0.80 -40.84 2.38
C LEU A 62 -1.03 -41.78 1.19
N LEU A 63 -0.72 -41.34 -0.03
CA LEU A 63 -0.84 -42.18 -1.22
C LEU A 63 0.07 -43.42 -1.14
N SER A 64 1.27 -43.26 -0.60
CA SER A 64 2.21 -44.38 -0.41
C SER A 64 1.67 -45.40 0.61
N ARG A 65 1.08 -44.92 1.72
CA ARG A 65 0.42 -45.79 2.70
C ARG A 65 -0.79 -46.52 2.13
N GLN A 66 -1.60 -45.83 1.29
CA GLN A 66 -2.72 -46.47 0.60
C GLN A 66 -2.23 -47.58 -0.33
N ARG A 67 -1.16 -47.35 -1.10
CA ARG A 67 -0.56 -48.38 -1.98
C ARG A 67 -0.06 -49.58 -1.19
N ALA A 68 0.65 -49.34 -0.09
CA ALA A 68 1.13 -50.39 0.78
C ALA A 68 -0.02 -51.19 1.39
N GLY A 69 -1.11 -50.53 1.80
CA GLY A 69 -2.32 -51.22 2.33
C GLY A 69 -3.00 -52.09 1.30
N TYR A 70 -3.15 -51.63 0.04
CA TYR A 70 -3.69 -52.46 -1.04
C TYR A 70 -2.78 -53.64 -1.34
N ALA A 71 -1.46 -53.45 -1.45
CA ALA A 71 -0.51 -54.52 -1.64
C ALA A 71 -0.57 -55.60 -0.54
N ALA A 72 -0.66 -55.15 0.74
CA ALA A 72 -0.79 -56.06 1.90
C ALA A 72 -2.09 -56.89 1.89
N SER A 73 -3.17 -56.35 1.29
CA SER A 73 -4.45 -57.03 1.12
C SER A 73 -4.53 -57.90 -0.16
N GLY A 74 -3.46 -57.96 -0.93
CA GLY A 74 -3.43 -58.72 -2.20
C GLY A 74 -4.17 -58.04 -3.35
N VAL A 75 -4.56 -56.76 -3.21
CA VAL A 75 -5.22 -55.97 -4.24
C VAL A 75 -4.18 -55.25 -5.05
N LEU A 76 -4.30 -55.33 -6.37
CA LEU A 76 -3.45 -54.58 -7.31
C LEU A 76 -3.75 -53.06 -7.12
N SER A 77 -2.73 -52.28 -6.69
CA SER A 77 -2.88 -50.88 -6.36
C SER A 77 -3.08 -49.96 -7.59
N ASP A 78 -2.75 -50.43 -8.76
CA ASP A 78 -2.74 -49.71 -10.05
C ASP A 78 -3.88 -50.14 -10.99
N SER A 79 -4.90 -50.83 -10.48
CA SER A 79 -6.05 -51.27 -11.25
C SER A 79 -7.38 -51.13 -10.48
N GLY A 80 -8.48 -51.05 -11.22
CA GLY A 80 -9.84 -51.09 -10.67
C GLY A 80 -10.14 -49.96 -9.67
N SER A 81 -10.85 -50.34 -8.59
CA SER A 81 -11.30 -49.40 -7.54
C SER A 81 -10.15 -48.81 -6.73
N ALA A 82 -9.06 -49.55 -6.53
CA ALA A 82 -7.90 -49.10 -5.81
C ALA A 82 -7.23 -47.87 -6.50
N MET A 83 -7.06 -47.95 -7.81
CA MET A 83 -6.57 -46.83 -8.62
C MET A 83 -7.52 -45.64 -8.58
N ALA A 84 -8.84 -45.84 -8.65
CA ALA A 84 -9.83 -44.76 -8.60
C ALA A 84 -9.80 -44.02 -7.26
N VAL A 85 -9.65 -44.73 -6.14
CA VAL A 85 -9.53 -44.12 -4.80
C VAL A 85 -8.27 -43.26 -4.70
N GLN A 86 -7.12 -43.77 -5.16
CA GLN A 86 -5.87 -43.02 -5.15
C GLN A 86 -5.96 -41.76 -6.03
N ALA A 87 -6.53 -41.87 -7.24
CA ALA A 87 -6.74 -40.75 -8.14
C ALA A 87 -7.66 -39.68 -7.51
N THR A 88 -8.74 -40.11 -6.86
CA THR A 88 -9.64 -39.20 -6.15
C THR A 88 -8.93 -38.51 -4.97
N THR A 89 -8.10 -39.21 -4.23
CA THR A 89 -7.32 -38.66 -3.12
C THR A 89 -6.32 -37.61 -3.64
N ALA A 90 -5.60 -37.91 -4.70
CA ALA A 90 -4.67 -36.99 -5.34
C ALA A 90 -5.38 -35.73 -5.89
N ALA A 91 -6.53 -35.91 -6.54
CA ALA A 91 -7.32 -34.81 -7.06
C ALA A 91 -7.83 -33.87 -5.97
N ARG A 92 -8.32 -34.43 -4.86
CA ARG A 92 -8.76 -33.63 -3.68
C ARG A 92 -7.60 -32.87 -3.03
N LEU A 93 -6.44 -33.51 -2.92
CA LEU A 93 -5.24 -32.84 -2.40
C LEU A 93 -4.87 -31.63 -3.27
N GLU A 94 -4.80 -31.81 -4.59
CA GLU A 94 -4.45 -30.72 -5.48
C GLU A 94 -5.51 -29.61 -5.46
N GLN A 95 -6.80 -29.97 -5.39
CA GLN A 95 -7.88 -28.99 -5.26
C GLN A 95 -7.74 -28.17 -3.98
N ASN A 96 -7.43 -28.78 -2.84
CA ASN A 96 -7.20 -28.10 -1.57
C ASN A 96 -5.99 -27.15 -1.66
N ILE A 97 -4.90 -27.58 -2.32
CA ILE A 97 -3.71 -26.76 -2.54
C ILE A 97 -4.05 -25.55 -3.41
N GLN A 98 -4.82 -25.74 -4.49
CA GLN A 98 -5.24 -24.65 -5.37
C GLN A 98 -6.14 -23.63 -4.63
N GLN A 99 -7.08 -24.11 -3.83
CA GLN A 99 -7.91 -23.23 -2.99
C GLN A 99 -7.05 -22.41 -2.02
N TYR A 100 -6.17 -23.08 -1.28
CA TYR A 100 -5.26 -22.41 -0.35
C TYR A 100 -4.37 -21.38 -1.04
N TRP A 101 -3.85 -21.70 -2.22
CA TRP A 101 -3.06 -20.77 -3.02
C TRP A 101 -3.87 -19.56 -3.47
N SER A 102 -5.09 -19.77 -3.97
CA SER A 102 -5.96 -18.68 -4.41
C SER A 102 -6.34 -17.74 -3.25
N GLU A 103 -6.64 -18.28 -2.08
CA GLU A 103 -6.90 -17.48 -0.88
C GLU A 103 -5.67 -16.67 -0.46
N THR A 104 -4.48 -17.27 -0.53
CA THR A 104 -3.24 -16.57 -0.23
C THR A 104 -2.99 -15.42 -1.19
N GLN A 105 -3.17 -15.63 -2.50
CA GLN A 105 -3.04 -14.57 -3.50
C GLN A 105 -4.05 -13.43 -3.27
N GLN A 106 -5.28 -13.74 -2.88
CA GLN A 106 -6.27 -12.72 -2.54
C GLN A 106 -5.82 -11.88 -1.33
N LYS A 107 -5.35 -12.51 -0.26
CA LYS A 107 -4.82 -11.81 0.92
C LYS A 107 -3.60 -10.96 0.58
N GLU A 108 -2.69 -11.49 -0.21
CA GLU A 108 -1.52 -10.78 -0.70
C GLU A 108 -1.91 -9.54 -1.51
N SER A 109 -2.84 -9.68 -2.46
CA SER A 109 -3.34 -8.56 -3.25
C SER A 109 -4.04 -7.49 -2.41
N GLN A 110 -4.76 -7.89 -1.35
CA GLN A 110 -5.37 -6.96 -0.40
C GLN A 110 -4.31 -6.14 0.36
N LEU A 111 -3.22 -6.79 0.80
CA LEU A 111 -2.12 -6.10 1.49
C LEU A 111 -1.40 -5.12 0.56
N TYR A 112 -1.12 -5.50 -0.69
CA TYR A 112 -0.55 -4.57 -1.68
C TYR A 112 -1.48 -3.40 -1.99
N THR A 113 -2.80 -3.66 -2.05
CA THR A 113 -3.79 -2.60 -2.27
C THR A 113 -3.86 -1.68 -1.04
N ALA A 114 -3.84 -2.23 0.17
CA ALA A 114 -3.80 -1.46 1.41
C ALA A 114 -2.54 -0.57 1.47
N ALA A 115 -1.37 -1.13 1.17
CA ALA A 115 -0.11 -0.37 1.10
C ALA A 115 -0.20 0.79 0.09
N GLY A 116 -0.76 0.55 -1.10
CA GLY A 116 -0.98 1.59 -2.10
C GLY A 116 -1.93 2.70 -1.64
N MET A 117 -2.99 2.33 -0.92
CA MET A 117 -3.92 3.29 -0.32
C MET A 117 -3.28 4.10 0.81
N GLU A 118 -2.44 3.48 1.66
CA GLU A 118 -1.70 4.19 2.71
C GLU A 118 -0.79 5.27 2.12
N VAL A 119 0.00 4.95 1.10
CA VAL A 119 0.85 5.92 0.39
C VAL A 119 0.01 7.04 -0.23
N SER A 120 -1.12 6.71 -0.84
CA SER A 120 -2.01 7.70 -1.46
C SER A 120 -2.60 8.65 -0.43
N LYS A 121 -3.06 8.14 0.71
CA LYS A 121 -3.55 8.94 1.84
C LYS A 121 -2.45 9.83 2.41
N GLY A 122 -1.26 9.29 2.64
CA GLY A 122 -0.11 10.06 3.14
C GLY A 122 0.25 11.21 2.21
N LYS A 123 0.27 10.97 0.90
CA LYS A 123 0.52 12.03 -0.10
C LYS A 123 -0.61 13.07 -0.14
N ALA A 124 -1.87 12.64 -0.01
CA ALA A 124 -3.01 13.55 0.01
C ALA A 124 -2.97 14.44 1.27
N GLN A 125 -2.68 13.87 2.43
CA GLN A 125 -2.51 14.61 3.68
C GLN A 125 -1.34 15.58 3.58
N ALA A 126 -0.19 15.14 3.06
CA ALA A 126 0.96 16.01 2.86
C ALA A 126 0.61 17.21 1.94
N LYS A 127 -0.11 16.98 0.85
CA LYS A 127 -0.59 18.07 -0.03
C LYS A 127 -1.53 19.03 0.69
N ALA A 128 -2.46 18.52 1.51
CA ALA A 128 -3.38 19.35 2.28
C ALA A 128 -2.61 20.28 3.24
N PHE A 129 -1.64 19.74 4.00
CA PHE A 129 -0.78 20.53 4.88
C PHE A 129 0.08 21.55 4.12
N HIS A 130 0.59 21.21 2.94
CA HIS A 130 1.34 22.18 2.13
C HIS A 130 0.46 23.31 1.62
N LEU A 131 -0.80 23.05 1.24
CA LEU A 131 -1.75 24.08 0.83
C LEU A 131 -2.13 24.98 2.01
N GLU A 132 -2.33 24.41 3.21
CA GLU A 132 -2.60 25.17 4.43
C GLU A 132 -1.41 26.06 4.81
N ALA A 133 -0.19 25.52 4.79
CA ALA A 133 1.04 26.25 5.03
C ALA A 133 1.22 27.41 4.00
N ALA A 134 0.92 27.18 2.73
CA ALA A 134 0.97 28.23 1.71
C ALA A 134 -0.07 29.31 1.97
N ALA A 135 -1.31 28.94 2.31
CA ALA A 135 -2.37 29.90 2.65
C ALA A 135 -1.99 30.78 3.84
N ASP A 136 -1.40 30.20 4.88
CA ASP A 136 -0.96 30.94 6.06
C ASP A 136 0.24 31.88 5.76
N MET A 137 1.17 31.45 4.91
CA MET A 137 2.22 32.33 4.39
C MET A 137 1.66 33.51 3.59
N PHE A 138 0.63 33.27 2.75
CA PHE A 138 -0.03 34.35 2.02
C PHE A 138 -0.77 35.32 2.94
N LYS A 139 -1.43 34.85 3.98
CA LYS A 139 -2.04 35.70 5.00
C LYS A 139 -0.99 36.53 5.73
N ALA A 140 0.13 35.91 6.12
CA ALA A 140 1.24 36.59 6.76
C ALA A 140 1.85 37.68 5.86
N ALA A 141 2.09 37.38 4.57
CA ALA A 141 2.58 38.35 3.60
C ALA A 141 1.58 39.48 3.36
N GLY A 142 0.27 39.17 3.28
CA GLY A 142 -0.79 40.14 3.13
C GLY A 142 -0.89 41.10 4.35
N SER A 143 -0.78 40.55 5.57
CA SER A 143 -0.79 41.38 6.81
C SER A 143 0.43 42.26 6.92
N LEU A 144 1.62 41.80 6.50
CA LEU A 144 2.82 42.59 6.40
C LEU A 144 2.69 43.72 5.38
N ALA A 145 2.16 43.41 4.18
CA ALA A 145 1.95 44.42 3.12
C ALA A 145 0.98 45.50 3.58
N LEU A 146 -0.09 45.14 4.30
CA LEU A 146 -1.03 46.10 4.90
C LEU A 146 -0.38 46.93 6.01
N ALA A 147 0.52 46.34 6.79
CA ALA A 147 1.24 47.05 7.89
C ALA A 147 2.23 48.10 7.28
N PHE A 148 2.86 47.79 6.16
CA PHE A 148 3.73 48.72 5.45
C PHE A 148 2.95 49.75 4.58
N ALA A 149 1.76 49.37 4.04
CA ALA A 149 0.91 50.26 3.25
C ALA A 149 0.09 51.23 4.10
N GLY A 150 -0.06 50.97 5.40
CA GLY A 150 -0.76 51.88 6.35
C GLY A 150 -0.05 53.21 6.59
N GLY A 151 1.14 53.44 5.95
CA GLY A 151 1.87 54.71 5.92
C GLY A 151 1.73 55.52 4.63
N ALA A 152 1.12 55.00 3.55
CA ALA A 152 0.90 55.67 2.28
C ALA A 152 -0.32 55.11 1.58
N GLY A 153 -1.35 55.96 1.49
CA GLY A 153 -2.57 55.91 0.69
C GLY A 153 -2.91 54.62 -0.10
N SER A 154 -4.12 54.17 0.16
CA SER A 154 -5.04 53.50 -0.76
C SER A 154 -4.44 52.96 -2.08
N LEU A 155 -4.23 51.68 -2.17
CA LEU A 155 -4.14 51.00 -3.47
C LEU A 155 -5.06 49.76 -3.50
N GLY A 156 -5.86 49.74 -4.55
CA GLY A 156 -6.96 48.92 -4.95
C GLY A 156 -6.89 47.40 -4.64
N SER A 157 -8.07 46.90 -4.44
CA SER A 157 -8.40 45.46 -4.42
C SER A 157 -7.95 44.79 -5.72
N ALA A 158 -6.86 44.04 -5.67
CA ALA A 158 -6.49 43.10 -6.73
C ALA A 158 -7.03 41.70 -6.31
N SER A 159 -8.29 41.44 -6.71
CA SER A 159 -8.81 40.09 -6.83
C SER A 159 -8.21 39.45 -8.09
N GLY A 160 -6.97 38.98 -7.98
CA GLY A 160 -6.34 38.15 -8.99
C GLY A 160 -6.60 36.69 -8.70
N GLY A 161 -7.57 36.10 -9.39
CA GLY A 161 -7.75 34.65 -9.42
C GLY A 161 -6.50 34.01 -10.01
N ALA A 162 -5.72 33.36 -9.18
CA ALA A 162 -4.68 32.47 -9.63
C ALA A 162 -5.34 31.17 -10.08
N ASP A 163 -5.60 31.09 -11.38
CA ASP A 163 -5.86 29.84 -12.08
C ASP A 163 -4.55 29.03 -12.07
N LEU A 164 -4.38 28.22 -11.02
CA LEU A 164 -3.31 27.25 -10.95
C LEU A 164 -3.79 26.00 -11.66
N GLY A 165 -3.47 25.93 -12.96
CA GLY A 165 -3.64 24.77 -13.80
C GLY A 165 -3.22 23.49 -13.09
N ALA A 166 -4.22 22.68 -12.72
CA ALA A 166 -4.04 21.34 -12.22
C ALA A 166 -3.75 20.40 -13.39
N GLU A 167 -2.55 20.46 -13.92
CA GLU A 167 -2.02 19.41 -14.78
C GLU A 167 -0.57 19.15 -14.42
N SER A 168 -0.34 18.11 -13.64
CA SER A 168 0.88 17.31 -13.81
C SER A 168 0.89 16.07 -12.93
N SER A 169 0.97 14.95 -13.62
CA SER A 169 1.63 13.71 -13.24
C SER A 169 0.95 12.79 -12.23
N LEU A 170 -0.11 12.13 -12.67
CA LEU A 170 -0.49 10.78 -12.21
C LEU A 170 0.41 9.67 -12.82
N THR A 171 1.63 10.00 -13.27
CA THR A 171 2.53 9.02 -13.91
C THR A 171 3.46 8.29 -12.95
N GLY A 172 3.41 8.59 -11.64
CA GLY A 172 4.28 7.94 -10.64
C GLY A 172 3.78 6.60 -10.10
N SER A 173 2.49 6.30 -10.18
CA SER A 173 1.92 5.07 -9.60
C SER A 173 1.95 3.85 -10.54
N ALA A 174 2.03 4.05 -11.85
CA ALA A 174 2.08 2.96 -12.81
C ALA A 174 3.42 2.19 -12.80
N SER A 175 4.53 2.86 -12.46
CA SER A 175 5.85 2.21 -12.44
C SER A 175 6.08 1.29 -11.24
N TYR A 176 5.33 1.46 -10.14
CA TYR A 176 5.42 0.58 -8.98
C TYR A 176 4.73 -0.77 -9.22
N LEU A 177 3.59 -0.77 -9.90
CA LEU A 177 2.85 -2.00 -10.22
C LEU A 177 3.54 -2.83 -11.30
N GLN A 178 4.31 -2.20 -12.19
CA GLN A 178 5.03 -2.89 -13.26
C GLN A 178 6.27 -3.65 -12.75
N ARG A 179 6.81 -3.28 -11.58
CA ARG A 179 7.95 -3.96 -10.95
C ARG A 179 7.56 -5.21 -10.17
N VAL A 180 6.30 -5.33 -9.73
CA VAL A 180 5.79 -6.47 -8.95
C VAL A 180 5.29 -7.59 -9.87
N GLY A 181 4.99 -7.30 -11.14
CA GLY A 181 4.47 -8.27 -12.11
C GLY A 181 5.52 -9.18 -12.77
N GLN A 182 6.81 -9.05 -12.47
CA GLN A 182 7.86 -9.92 -13.02
C GLN A 182 8.35 -10.95 -12.00
N ILE A 183 7.44 -11.69 -11.40
CA ILE A 183 7.80 -12.97 -10.77
C ILE A 183 7.70 -14.02 -11.89
N VAL A 184 8.86 -14.39 -12.41
CA VAL A 184 9.07 -15.42 -13.40
C VAL A 184 8.45 -16.73 -12.91
N PRO A 185 7.62 -17.42 -13.70
CA PRO A 185 7.15 -18.75 -13.32
C PRO A 185 8.36 -19.68 -13.30
N TYR A 186 8.62 -20.29 -12.16
CA TYR A 186 9.59 -21.37 -12.02
C TYR A 186 8.98 -22.62 -12.70
N ASN A 187 9.64 -23.05 -13.78
CA ASN A 187 9.40 -24.34 -14.43
C ASN A 187 9.91 -25.49 -13.54
#